data_6f302cf0431d576a3c7f1b8dab505bd5
#
_entry.id   6f302cf0431d576a3c7f1b8dab505bd5
#
_cell.length_a   1.000
_cell.length_b   1.000
_cell.length_c   1.000
_cell.angle_alpha   90.00
_cell.angle_beta   90.00
_cell.angle_gamma   90.00
#
_symmetry.space_group_name_H-M   'P 1'
#
loop_
_entity.id
_entity.type
_entity.pdbx_description
1 polymer ?
#
loop_
_entity_poly.entity_id
_entity_poly.type
_entity_poly.pdbx_seq_one_letter_code
_entity_poly.pdbx_strand_id
1 'polypeptide(L)'
;MNKCQNLFFLFIFLSCTPVTETNWPFLPTVSNTWKSIQTFGGSQEDVANAVIITDDGGFAIVGNTQSNDGDFSNKIRTGSDVFLMKFNAEEKLQWIKTYGGSDDDRGHGLVQLADNGFALIGYSKSSDGDASINKGQHDNWVLRTDAKGNLLWEKSFGFLGHDHAYNIIATSDGGLFFNGFLDVTASNGLGQNKKEAHFSARHGVGEFWVHKIDLEGNLEWRRYFGGTSNDRSYDAIQSKDGAYVVVGASESQDVDIRNPHGSYDVWVIKIDSSGNLLWERSIGGSEYDRGNALIETNTGEYLVLGHTYSSDGDVLSNAGSSDILLARLSPFGNFQGLKTLGDSGFDSAKALVERPDGTLVLVGQRSSSNISSGEQPINNDVSLYYTLPNGSLIQSTNLSGSGLDQANDLVLTQEGKVIVVGSSESSSGDFKDSNGEKDIYIAFWH
;
A
#
# COMPACT_ATOMS: atom_id res chain seq x y z
N MET A 1 -61.10 -47.51 -16.25
CA MET A 1 -61.24 -46.06 -16.39
C MET A 1 -60.10 -45.39 -15.66
N ASN A 2 -58.96 -45.24 -16.32
CA ASN A 2 -57.75 -44.62 -15.77
C ASN A 2 -57.54 -43.27 -16.46
N LYS A 3 -57.58 -42.18 -15.66
CA LYS A 3 -57.19 -40.84 -16.16
C LYS A 3 -55.71 -40.68 -15.99
N CYS A 4 -54.96 -40.60 -17.08
CA CYS A 4 -53.60 -40.07 -17.13
C CYS A 4 -53.67 -38.56 -17.00
N GLN A 5 -53.00 -38.00 -15.97
CA GLN A 5 -52.71 -36.55 -15.89
C GLN A 5 -51.32 -36.34 -16.52
N ASN A 6 -51.28 -35.57 -17.62
CA ASN A 6 -50.06 -35.09 -18.24
C ASN A 6 -49.56 -33.87 -17.42
N LEU A 7 -48.33 -34.05 -16.84
CA LEU A 7 -47.58 -32.95 -16.24
C LEU A 7 -46.72 -32.28 -17.33
N PHE A 8 -47.07 -31.07 -17.73
CA PHE A 8 -46.23 -30.24 -18.59
C PHE A 8 -45.12 -29.62 -17.78
N PHE A 9 -43.88 -30.01 -18.02
CA PHE A 9 -42.70 -29.30 -17.53
C PHE A 9 -42.43 -28.09 -18.46
N LEU A 10 -42.59 -26.91 -17.92
CA LEU A 10 -42.23 -25.66 -18.58
C LEU A 10 -40.71 -25.43 -18.38
N PHE A 11 -39.92 -25.68 -19.41
CA PHE A 11 -38.51 -25.29 -19.44
C PHE A 11 -38.43 -23.79 -19.69
N ILE A 12 -38.11 -23.00 -18.64
CA ILE A 12 -37.73 -21.63 -18.82
C ILE A 12 -36.26 -21.59 -19.26
N PHE A 13 -36.04 -21.33 -20.54
CA PHE A 13 -34.72 -20.95 -21.05
C PHE A 13 -34.43 -19.52 -20.59
N LEU A 14 -33.60 -19.40 -19.55
CA LEU A 14 -32.93 -18.13 -19.26
C LEU A 14 -31.91 -17.89 -20.38
N SER A 15 -32.25 -17.01 -21.33
CA SER A 15 -31.29 -16.49 -22.29
C SER A 15 -30.31 -15.60 -21.54
N CYS A 16 -29.04 -16.03 -21.41
CA CYS A 16 -27.94 -15.13 -21.12
C CYS A 16 -27.85 -14.12 -22.28
N THR A 17 -28.36 -12.93 -22.08
CA THR A 17 -28.01 -11.81 -22.96
C THR A 17 -26.53 -11.48 -22.70
N PRO A 18 -25.69 -11.43 -23.73
CA PRO A 18 -24.33 -10.95 -23.56
C PRO A 18 -24.41 -9.50 -23.02
N VAL A 19 -23.64 -9.22 -21.98
CA VAL A 19 -23.45 -7.84 -21.51
C VAL A 19 -22.92 -7.05 -22.69
N THR A 20 -23.75 -6.20 -23.26
CA THR A 20 -23.34 -5.26 -24.32
C THR A 20 -22.27 -4.37 -23.73
N GLU A 21 -21.09 -4.34 -24.36
CA GLU A 21 -20.07 -3.34 -24.09
C GLU A 21 -20.75 -1.98 -24.07
N THR A 22 -20.78 -1.33 -22.90
CA THR A 22 -21.30 0.02 -22.78
C THR A 22 -20.37 0.91 -23.60
N ASN A 23 -20.87 1.46 -24.70
CA ASN A 23 -20.20 2.51 -25.45
C ASN A 23 -20.04 3.72 -24.52
N TRP A 24 -18.86 3.88 -23.95
CA TRP A 24 -18.49 5.04 -23.16
C TRP A 24 -18.53 6.27 -24.08
N PRO A 25 -19.28 7.34 -23.71
CA PRO A 25 -19.31 8.56 -24.50
C PRO A 25 -17.90 9.15 -24.50
N PHE A 26 -17.41 9.52 -25.67
CA PHE A 26 -16.17 10.22 -26.00
C PHE A 26 -15.30 10.54 -24.79
N LEU A 27 -14.19 9.82 -24.64
CA LEU A 27 -13.11 10.20 -23.72
C LEU A 27 -12.71 11.65 -24.05
N PRO A 28 -12.71 12.55 -23.09
CA PRO A 28 -12.15 13.87 -23.34
C PRO A 28 -10.70 13.69 -23.77
N THR A 29 -10.30 14.30 -24.87
CA THR A 29 -8.88 14.40 -25.28
C THR A 29 -8.18 15.36 -24.32
N VAL A 30 -8.05 14.95 -23.05
CA VAL A 30 -7.21 15.66 -22.10
C VAL A 30 -5.80 15.13 -22.33
N SER A 31 -4.92 16.00 -22.79
CA SER A 31 -3.48 15.73 -22.86
C SER A 31 -2.94 15.68 -21.41
N ASN A 32 -3.16 14.57 -20.73
CA ASN A 32 -2.62 14.34 -19.40
C ASN A 32 -1.10 14.19 -19.51
N THR A 33 -0.35 15.06 -18.87
CA THR A 33 1.12 15.08 -18.93
C THR A 33 1.73 15.45 -17.59
N TRP A 34 2.97 15.04 -17.37
CA TRP A 34 3.78 15.56 -16.27
C TRP A 34 3.98 17.07 -16.43
N LYS A 35 3.80 17.82 -15.35
CA LYS A 35 3.90 19.30 -15.37
C LYS A 35 5.16 19.80 -14.71
N SER A 36 5.52 19.24 -13.59
CA SER A 36 6.71 19.62 -12.82
C SER A 36 7.16 18.48 -11.93
N ILE A 37 8.43 18.50 -11.59
CA ILE A 37 9.05 17.65 -10.59
C ILE A 37 9.77 18.57 -9.61
N GLN A 38 9.62 18.32 -8.33
CA GLN A 38 10.40 18.94 -7.27
C GLN A 38 11.23 17.86 -6.60
N THR A 39 12.49 18.14 -6.29
CA THR A 39 13.38 17.23 -5.57
C THR A 39 13.76 17.81 -4.22
N PHE A 40 13.88 16.94 -3.23
CA PHE A 40 14.26 17.26 -1.86
C PHE A 40 15.21 16.20 -1.34
N GLY A 41 16.20 16.61 -0.56
CA GLY A 41 17.16 15.68 0.00
C GLY A 41 18.42 16.37 0.52
N GLY A 42 19.40 15.54 0.76
CA GLY A 42 20.76 15.94 1.12
C GLY A 42 21.79 15.05 0.46
N SER A 43 22.90 14.77 1.12
CA SER A 43 24.00 13.99 0.52
C SER A 43 23.85 12.47 0.61
N GLN A 44 22.85 11.97 1.37
CA GLN A 44 22.63 10.53 1.59
C GLN A 44 21.26 10.09 1.07
N GLU A 45 20.79 8.90 1.52
CA GLU A 45 19.49 8.36 1.08
C GLU A 45 18.31 9.08 1.75
N ASP A 46 17.41 9.58 0.94
CA ASP A 46 16.16 10.23 1.32
C ASP A 46 14.99 9.64 0.51
N VAL A 47 13.97 9.10 1.19
CA VAL A 47 12.89 8.35 0.56
C VAL A 47 11.53 8.85 1.05
N ALA A 48 10.65 9.27 0.13
CA ALA A 48 9.24 9.50 0.42
C ALA A 48 8.45 8.20 0.25
N ASN A 49 7.68 7.81 1.25
CA ASN A 49 6.94 6.56 1.26
C ASN A 49 5.43 6.73 1.10
N ALA A 50 4.85 7.81 1.64
CA ALA A 50 3.42 8.06 1.52
C ALA A 50 3.10 9.56 1.43
N VAL A 51 1.96 9.89 0.80
CA VAL A 51 1.44 11.25 0.63
C VAL A 51 -0.05 11.29 0.90
N ILE A 52 -0.53 12.35 1.53
CA ILE A 52 -1.97 12.62 1.73
C ILE A 52 -2.30 14.04 1.36
N ILE A 53 -3.53 14.27 0.89
CA ILE A 53 -4.12 15.62 0.82
C ILE A 53 -4.50 16.06 2.22
N THR A 54 -4.28 17.32 2.55
CA THR A 54 -4.64 17.91 3.84
C THR A 54 -5.86 18.83 3.73
N ASP A 55 -6.58 19.03 4.82
CA ASP A 55 -7.85 19.77 4.85
C ASP A 55 -7.72 21.24 4.39
N ASP A 56 -6.53 21.81 4.45
CA ASP A 56 -6.21 23.15 3.94
C ASP A 56 -5.99 23.20 2.41
N GLY A 57 -6.19 22.07 1.70
CA GLY A 57 -5.97 21.93 0.26
C GLY A 57 -4.52 21.71 -0.14
N GLY A 58 -3.61 21.66 0.82
CA GLY A 58 -2.22 21.26 0.62
C GLY A 58 -2.03 19.75 0.70
N PHE A 59 -0.81 19.32 0.96
CA PHE A 59 -0.49 17.89 1.14
C PHE A 59 0.63 17.70 2.17
N ALA A 60 0.72 16.48 2.70
CA ALA A 60 1.79 16.08 3.60
C ALA A 60 2.43 14.77 3.13
N ILE A 61 3.73 14.63 3.36
CA ILE A 61 4.54 13.49 2.94
C ILE A 61 5.29 12.93 4.14
N VAL A 62 5.31 11.62 4.27
CA VAL A 62 6.14 10.89 5.24
C VAL A 62 7.15 10.00 4.53
N GLY A 63 8.27 9.79 5.17
CA GLY A 63 9.32 8.90 4.71
C GLY A 63 10.46 8.82 5.70
N ASN A 64 11.65 8.55 5.19
CA ASN A 64 12.86 8.47 6.01
C ASN A 64 14.03 9.19 5.35
N THR A 65 14.92 9.73 6.16
CA THR A 65 16.12 10.45 5.72
C THR A 65 17.36 9.98 6.49
N GLN A 66 18.44 9.74 5.77
CA GLN A 66 19.78 9.56 6.36
C GLN A 66 20.58 10.86 6.32
N SER A 67 20.17 11.83 5.52
CA SER A 67 20.86 13.12 5.35
C SER A 67 20.77 14.00 6.59
N ASN A 68 21.83 14.73 6.87
CA ASN A 68 21.92 15.77 7.89
C ASN A 68 22.39 17.13 7.30
N ASP A 69 22.25 17.27 6.00
CA ASP A 69 22.55 18.47 5.21
C ASP A 69 21.39 18.73 4.21
N GLY A 70 21.58 19.64 3.28
CA GLY A 70 20.55 20.00 2.31
C GLY A 70 19.25 20.44 3.00
N ASP A 71 18.13 19.85 2.59
CA ASP A 71 16.79 20.10 3.15
C ASP A 71 16.64 19.56 4.58
N PHE A 72 17.49 18.61 4.99
CA PHE A 72 17.51 17.98 6.31
C PHE A 72 18.61 18.49 7.23
N SER A 73 19.17 19.68 6.95
CA SER A 73 20.24 20.31 7.74
C SER A 73 19.91 20.52 9.24
N ASN A 74 18.64 20.43 9.61
CA ASN A 74 18.19 20.49 11.02
C ASN A 74 18.17 19.13 11.72
N LYS A 75 18.41 18.02 11.01
CA LYS A 75 18.56 16.69 11.62
C LYS A 75 19.88 16.61 12.36
N ILE A 76 19.81 16.33 13.65
CA ILE A 76 20.98 16.38 14.55
C ILE A 76 21.51 15.00 14.94
N ARG A 77 20.77 13.92 14.62
CA ARG A 77 21.12 12.55 15.00
C ARG A 77 21.73 11.79 13.84
N THR A 78 22.47 10.75 14.14
CA THR A 78 22.96 9.77 13.18
C THR A 78 21.86 8.73 12.93
N GLY A 79 22.03 7.88 11.91
CA GLY A 79 21.02 6.89 11.54
C GLY A 79 19.96 7.45 10.58
N SER A 80 18.98 6.64 10.30
CA SER A 80 17.83 7.03 9.49
C SER A 80 16.71 7.51 10.40
N ASP A 81 16.15 8.70 10.14
CA ASP A 81 15.02 9.26 10.89
C ASP A 81 13.78 9.33 10.02
N VAL A 82 12.61 9.17 10.64
CA VAL A 82 11.32 9.51 10.02
C VAL A 82 11.26 11.00 9.74
N PHE A 83 10.82 11.41 8.57
CA PHE A 83 10.48 12.80 8.32
C PHE A 83 8.99 13.00 8.05
N LEU A 84 8.49 14.19 8.32
CA LEU A 84 7.20 14.71 7.91
C LEU A 84 7.40 16.06 7.23
N MET A 85 6.98 16.16 5.97
CA MET A 85 6.96 17.39 5.17
C MET A 85 5.53 17.86 4.99
N LYS A 86 5.28 19.17 5.12
CA LYS A 86 3.98 19.80 4.85
C LYS A 86 4.10 20.85 3.76
N PHE A 87 3.22 20.75 2.77
CA PHE A 87 3.09 21.68 1.65
C PHE A 87 1.72 22.38 1.69
N ASN A 88 1.66 23.61 1.21
CA ASN A 88 0.41 24.33 1.05
C ASN A 88 -0.28 24.00 -0.29
N ALA A 89 -1.46 24.58 -0.55
CA ALA A 89 -2.23 24.38 -1.78
C ALA A 89 -1.50 24.88 -3.06
N GLU A 90 -0.55 25.80 -2.92
CA GLU A 90 0.31 26.30 -4.01
C GLU A 90 1.58 25.44 -4.21
N GLU A 91 1.61 24.23 -3.64
CA GLU A 91 2.73 23.27 -3.76
C GLU A 91 4.06 23.78 -3.16
N LYS A 92 4.00 24.72 -2.21
CA LYS A 92 5.17 25.27 -1.54
C LYS A 92 5.38 24.59 -0.20
N LEU A 93 6.61 24.17 0.05
CA LEU A 93 7.04 23.61 1.33
C LEU A 93 6.80 24.64 2.44
N GLN A 94 6.09 24.25 3.49
CA GLN A 94 5.85 25.04 4.69
C GLN A 94 6.83 24.71 5.81
N TRP A 95 7.06 23.45 6.06
CA TRP A 95 8.00 22.97 7.06
C TRP A 95 8.38 21.49 6.87
N ILE A 96 9.54 21.13 7.42
CA ILE A 96 10.04 19.77 7.56
C ILE A 96 10.28 19.49 9.04
N LYS A 97 9.91 18.30 9.50
CA LYS A 97 10.22 17.77 10.83
C LYS A 97 10.84 16.39 10.69
N THR A 98 11.77 16.06 11.59
CA THR A 98 12.37 14.72 11.70
C THR A 98 12.14 14.18 13.10
N TYR A 99 11.95 12.86 13.19
CA TYR A 99 11.71 12.13 14.42
C TYR A 99 12.53 10.84 14.38
N GLY A 100 13.24 10.52 15.46
CA GLY A 100 14.05 9.31 15.53
C GLY A 100 15.01 9.32 16.72
N GLY A 101 15.94 8.39 16.69
CA GLY A 101 17.00 8.22 17.66
C GLY A 101 18.36 8.07 17.02
N SER A 102 19.17 7.19 17.55
CA SER A 102 20.55 6.97 17.07
C SER A 102 20.68 5.82 16.05
N ASP A 103 19.59 5.10 15.78
CA ASP A 103 19.57 3.89 14.91
C ASP A 103 18.64 4.08 13.70
N ASP A 104 18.10 3.01 13.11
CA ASP A 104 17.27 3.00 11.90
C ASP A 104 15.79 3.19 12.25
N ASP A 105 15.24 4.36 11.91
CA ASP A 105 13.83 4.71 12.12
C ASP A 105 13.22 5.12 10.78
N ARG A 106 12.12 4.47 10.35
CA ARG A 106 11.52 4.71 9.03
C ARG A 106 10.02 4.94 9.12
N GLY A 107 9.53 5.95 8.38
CA GLY A 107 8.11 6.26 8.24
C GLY A 107 7.54 5.66 6.97
N HIS A 108 6.38 5.00 7.07
CA HIS A 108 5.75 4.32 5.95
C HIS A 108 4.36 4.85 5.60
N GLY A 109 3.58 5.30 6.57
CA GLY A 109 2.23 5.77 6.35
C GLY A 109 1.89 6.96 7.25
N LEU A 110 0.90 7.75 6.83
CA LEU A 110 0.40 8.89 7.60
C LEU A 110 -1.08 9.12 7.36
N VAL A 111 -1.72 9.76 8.33
CA VAL A 111 -3.08 10.26 8.22
C VAL A 111 -3.20 11.60 8.94
N GLN A 112 -3.99 12.53 8.38
CA GLN A 112 -4.38 13.75 9.07
C GLN A 112 -5.60 13.48 9.95
N LEU A 113 -5.64 14.08 11.13
CA LEU A 113 -6.69 13.91 12.12
C LEU A 113 -7.57 15.17 12.21
N ALA A 114 -8.74 15.05 12.83
CA ALA A 114 -9.75 16.11 12.89
C ALA A 114 -9.27 17.42 13.56
N ASP A 115 -8.19 17.38 14.34
CA ASP A 115 -7.54 18.55 14.92
C ASP A 115 -6.44 19.16 14.03
N ASN A 116 -6.35 18.72 12.77
CA ASN A 116 -5.33 19.01 11.76
C ASN A 116 -3.92 18.53 12.11
N GLY A 117 -3.73 17.78 13.20
CA GLY A 117 -2.48 17.09 13.47
C GLY A 117 -2.36 15.81 12.66
N PHE A 118 -1.25 15.08 12.85
CA PHE A 118 -0.96 13.88 12.07
C PHE A 118 -0.72 12.68 12.98
N ALA A 119 -1.10 11.50 12.50
CA ALA A 119 -0.58 10.24 12.99
C ALA A 119 0.29 9.61 11.91
N LEU A 120 1.49 9.18 12.28
CA LEU A 120 2.47 8.54 11.41
C LEU A 120 2.68 7.11 11.90
N ILE A 121 2.98 6.22 10.97
CA ILE A 121 3.34 4.83 11.25
C ILE A 121 4.61 4.45 10.51
N GLY A 122 5.37 3.58 11.13
CA GLY A 122 6.54 2.96 10.54
C GLY A 122 7.14 1.96 11.51
N TYR A 123 8.45 1.91 11.56
CA TYR A 123 9.17 1.13 12.57
C TYR A 123 10.36 1.91 13.11
N SER A 124 10.77 1.56 14.32
CA SER A 124 11.95 2.09 14.97
C SER A 124 12.83 0.96 15.50
N LYS A 125 14.14 1.16 15.38
CA LYS A 125 15.15 0.35 16.03
C LYS A 125 15.82 1.10 17.18
N SER A 126 15.57 2.39 17.29
CA SER A 126 16.11 3.26 18.34
C SER A 126 15.47 3.00 19.70
N SER A 127 16.24 3.26 20.74
CA SER A 127 15.80 3.27 22.15
C SER A 127 16.20 4.56 22.85
N ASP A 128 16.41 5.62 22.10
CA ASP A 128 16.75 6.95 22.54
C ASP A 128 16.10 8.02 21.66
N GLY A 129 16.36 9.27 21.95
CA GLY A 129 15.81 10.38 21.16
C GLY A 129 14.31 10.52 21.33
N ASP A 130 13.59 10.47 20.21
CA ASP A 130 12.12 10.48 20.21
C ASP A 130 11.53 9.07 20.41
N ALA A 131 12.30 8.00 20.17
CA ALA A 131 11.90 6.62 20.38
C ALA A 131 12.24 6.16 21.80
N SER A 132 11.24 6.00 22.66
CA SER A 132 11.47 5.73 24.09
C SER A 132 11.77 4.27 24.41
N ILE A 133 11.25 3.32 23.60
CA ILE A 133 11.34 1.88 23.87
C ILE A 133 11.42 1.11 22.56
N ASN A 134 12.42 0.21 22.47
CA ASN A 134 12.49 -0.86 21.49
C ASN A 134 12.61 -2.19 22.23
N LYS A 135 11.87 -3.21 21.81
CA LYS A 135 11.83 -4.53 22.45
C LYS A 135 12.52 -5.61 21.64
N GLY A 136 12.80 -5.36 20.37
CA GLY A 136 13.31 -6.34 19.42
C GLY A 136 14.40 -5.79 18.51
N GLN A 137 14.31 -6.18 17.24
CA GLN A 137 15.11 -5.62 16.15
C GLN A 137 14.47 -4.32 15.65
N HIS A 138 13.21 -4.42 15.20
CA HIS A 138 12.38 -3.30 14.81
C HIS A 138 11.03 -3.46 15.47
N ASP A 139 10.49 -2.39 16.05
CA ASP A 139 9.14 -2.35 16.59
C ASP A 139 8.29 -1.40 15.74
N ASN A 140 7.01 -1.72 15.52
CA ASN A 140 6.05 -0.78 14.94
C ASN A 140 6.03 0.49 15.77
N TRP A 141 6.23 1.64 15.13
CA TRP A 141 6.36 2.92 15.80
C TRP A 141 5.28 3.89 15.34
N VAL A 142 4.42 4.33 16.25
CA VAL A 142 3.35 5.30 16.01
C VAL A 142 3.75 6.63 16.61
N LEU A 143 3.68 7.68 15.80
CA LEU A 143 3.93 9.07 16.19
C LEU A 143 2.64 9.87 16.06
N ARG A 144 2.31 10.69 17.05
CA ARG A 144 1.20 11.63 17.04
C ARG A 144 1.75 13.04 17.14
N THR A 145 1.40 13.92 16.19
CA THR A 145 1.87 15.30 16.15
C THR A 145 0.70 16.29 16.18
N ASP A 146 0.96 17.53 16.54
CA ASP A 146 0.05 18.64 16.31
C ASP A 146 0.06 19.07 14.82
N ALA A 147 -0.75 20.08 14.46
CA ALA A 147 -0.84 20.63 13.09
C ALA A 147 0.45 21.30 12.59
N LYS A 148 1.43 21.55 13.46
CA LYS A 148 2.73 22.11 13.13
C LYS A 148 3.85 21.06 13.09
N GLY A 149 3.49 19.79 13.22
CA GLY A 149 4.43 18.68 13.29
C GLY A 149 5.19 18.59 14.64
N ASN A 150 4.74 19.22 15.71
CA ASN A 150 5.37 19.00 17.01
C ASN A 150 4.87 17.68 17.59
N LEU A 151 5.79 16.83 18.04
CA LEU A 151 5.48 15.52 18.62
C LEU A 151 4.65 15.70 19.91
N LEU A 152 3.49 15.06 19.97
CA LEU A 152 2.63 15.04 21.15
C LEU A 152 2.84 13.77 21.97
N TRP A 153 2.93 12.62 21.31
CA TRP A 153 3.30 11.34 21.89
C TRP A 153 3.85 10.39 20.82
N GLU A 154 4.60 9.41 21.26
CA GLU A 154 5.03 8.25 20.49
C GLU A 154 4.73 6.95 21.24
N LYS A 155 4.55 5.85 20.52
CA LYS A 155 4.39 4.51 21.10
C LYS A 155 4.94 3.43 20.19
N SER A 156 5.68 2.50 20.80
CA SER A 156 6.16 1.29 20.15
C SER A 156 5.24 0.10 20.44
N PHE A 157 4.89 -0.60 19.37
CA PHE A 157 4.08 -1.82 19.39
C PHE A 157 4.91 -2.95 18.75
N GLY A 158 5.56 -3.74 19.55
CA GLY A 158 6.42 -4.80 19.08
C GLY A 158 6.75 -5.81 20.16
N PHE A 159 7.50 -6.83 19.75
CA PHE A 159 8.02 -7.88 20.58
C PHE A 159 9.49 -8.16 20.22
N LEU A 160 10.03 -9.32 20.56
CA LEU A 160 11.29 -9.77 20.02
C LEU A 160 11.12 -10.10 18.52
N GLY A 161 12.12 -9.78 17.72
CA GLY A 161 12.11 -10.00 16.27
C GLY A 161 11.95 -8.73 15.46
N HIS A 162 11.50 -8.89 14.22
CA HIS A 162 11.21 -7.79 13.30
C HIS A 162 9.70 -7.61 13.18
N ASP A 163 9.22 -6.48 13.66
CA ASP A 163 7.81 -6.10 13.58
C ASP A 163 7.72 -4.79 12.79
N HIS A 164 7.12 -4.83 11.59
CA HIS A 164 7.05 -3.67 10.70
C HIS A 164 5.60 -3.32 10.39
N ALA A 165 5.25 -2.04 10.51
CA ALA A 165 3.98 -1.50 10.06
C ALA A 165 4.16 -0.63 8.81
N TYR A 166 3.17 -0.69 7.92
CA TYR A 166 3.24 -0.07 6.60
C TYR A 166 2.13 0.96 6.35
N ASN A 167 0.94 0.78 6.91
CA ASN A 167 -0.16 1.71 6.69
C ASN A 167 -0.90 2.03 7.98
N ILE A 168 -1.44 3.25 8.08
CA ILE A 168 -2.25 3.75 9.19
C ILE A 168 -3.43 4.55 8.65
N ILE A 169 -4.62 4.34 9.20
CA ILE A 169 -5.84 5.05 8.85
C ILE A 169 -6.54 5.58 10.11
N ALA A 170 -7.19 6.74 9.99
CA ALA A 170 -8.16 7.19 10.96
C ALA A 170 -9.46 6.40 10.81
N THR A 171 -10.04 5.98 11.90
CA THR A 171 -11.25 5.18 11.90
C THR A 171 -12.49 6.02 12.21
N SER A 172 -13.65 5.59 11.70
CA SER A 172 -14.92 6.32 11.84
C SER A 172 -15.40 6.50 13.29
N ASP A 173 -14.87 5.70 14.21
CA ASP A 173 -15.13 5.79 15.66
C ASP A 173 -14.18 6.77 16.38
N GLY A 174 -13.28 7.42 15.64
CA GLY A 174 -12.35 8.42 16.16
C GLY A 174 -11.03 7.85 16.65
N GLY A 175 -10.71 6.57 16.39
CA GLY A 175 -9.42 5.97 16.71
C GLY A 175 -8.49 5.85 15.49
N LEU A 176 -7.51 4.97 15.61
CA LEU A 176 -6.55 4.63 14.56
C LEU A 176 -6.50 3.11 14.36
N PHE A 177 -6.39 2.71 13.11
CA PHE A 177 -6.09 1.33 12.73
C PHE A 177 -4.81 1.30 11.91
N PHE A 178 -3.92 0.34 12.16
CA PHE A 178 -2.71 0.15 11.38
C PHE A 178 -2.41 -1.34 11.17
N ASN A 179 -1.67 -1.62 10.09
CA ASN A 179 -1.31 -2.97 9.70
C ASN A 179 0.16 -3.09 9.30
N GLY A 180 0.63 -4.32 9.33
CA GLY A 180 1.98 -4.70 8.96
C GLY A 180 2.20 -6.19 9.15
N PHE A 181 3.36 -6.59 9.65
CA PHE A 181 3.60 -7.98 10.01
C PHE A 181 4.25 -8.11 11.40
N LEU A 182 4.03 -9.27 12.02
CA LEU A 182 4.58 -9.70 13.29
C LEU A 182 5.48 -10.92 13.06
N ASP A 183 6.68 -10.92 13.63
CA ASP A 183 7.43 -12.17 13.83
C ASP A 183 6.83 -12.96 15.00
N VAL A 184 5.85 -13.84 14.68
CA VAL A 184 5.14 -14.63 15.69
C VAL A 184 6.08 -15.62 16.38
N THR A 185 7.09 -16.13 15.69
CA THR A 185 8.08 -17.05 16.27
C THR A 185 8.92 -16.34 17.33
N ALA A 186 9.47 -15.17 17.03
CA ALA A 186 10.24 -14.39 17.98
C ALA A 186 9.37 -13.81 19.10
N SER A 187 8.10 -13.44 18.81
CA SER A 187 7.14 -12.98 19.83
C SER A 187 6.71 -14.08 20.82
N ASN A 188 7.05 -15.35 20.53
CA ASN A 188 6.62 -16.50 21.33
C ASN A 188 5.10 -16.62 21.47
N GLY A 189 4.37 -16.39 20.35
CA GLY A 189 2.91 -16.46 20.27
C GLY A 189 2.16 -15.30 20.92
N LEU A 190 2.86 -14.22 21.25
CA LEU A 190 2.25 -12.93 21.61
C LEU A 190 1.85 -12.20 20.33
N GLY A 191 0.99 -11.20 20.42
CA GLY A 191 0.56 -10.40 19.27
C GLY A 191 -0.95 -10.41 19.06
N GLN A 192 -1.66 -11.24 19.79
CA GLN A 192 -3.11 -11.20 19.96
C GLN A 192 -3.51 -10.71 21.35
N ASN A 193 -4.81 -10.56 21.63
CA ASN A 193 -5.30 -10.18 22.95
C ASN A 193 -4.93 -11.21 24.03
N LYS A 194 -4.78 -12.49 23.62
CA LYS A 194 -4.31 -13.58 24.48
C LYS A 194 -3.18 -14.31 23.77
N LYS A 195 -2.17 -14.74 24.54
CA LYS A 195 -1.08 -15.56 24.01
C LYS A 195 -1.63 -16.85 23.39
N GLU A 196 -1.21 -17.17 22.16
CA GLU A 196 -1.53 -18.44 21.53
C GLU A 196 -0.65 -19.57 22.07
N ALA A 197 -1.26 -20.64 22.57
CA ALA A 197 -0.53 -21.72 23.23
C ALA A 197 0.24 -22.64 22.26
N HIS A 198 -0.22 -22.75 21.02
CA HIS A 198 0.34 -23.63 19.98
C HIS A 198 0.78 -22.86 18.72
N PHE A 199 1.26 -21.63 18.90
CA PHE A 199 1.61 -20.72 17.81
C PHE A 199 2.60 -21.35 16.82
N SER A 200 3.65 -22.03 17.30
CA SER A 200 4.70 -22.60 16.44
C SER A 200 4.24 -23.77 15.54
N ALA A 201 3.07 -24.32 15.80
CA ALA A 201 2.46 -25.36 14.95
C ALA A 201 1.43 -24.79 13.95
N ARG A 202 1.15 -23.48 14.05
CA ARG A 202 0.10 -22.82 13.28
C ARG A 202 0.56 -21.57 12.55
N HIS A 203 1.64 -20.95 13.00
CA HIS A 203 2.11 -19.66 12.48
C HIS A 203 3.60 -19.68 12.22
N GLY A 204 3.98 -19.04 11.11
CA GLY A 204 5.35 -18.91 10.64
C GLY A 204 6.09 -17.72 11.27
N VAL A 205 7.06 -17.21 10.53
CA VAL A 205 7.88 -16.07 10.98
C VAL A 205 7.10 -14.77 10.82
N GLY A 206 6.42 -14.55 9.69
CA GLY A 206 5.68 -13.33 9.41
C GLY A 206 4.18 -13.59 9.29
N GLU A 207 3.36 -12.79 9.98
CA GLU A 207 1.91 -12.85 9.94
C GLU A 207 1.34 -11.46 9.70
N PHE A 208 0.20 -11.35 8.96
CA PHE A 208 -0.54 -10.10 8.91
C PHE A 208 -0.84 -9.64 10.33
N TRP A 209 -0.38 -8.48 10.73
CA TRP A 209 -0.58 -7.97 12.08
C TRP A 209 -1.32 -6.64 12.06
N VAL A 210 -2.44 -6.60 12.73
CA VAL A 210 -3.34 -5.46 12.76
C VAL A 210 -3.62 -4.99 14.18
N HIS A 211 -3.75 -3.67 14.32
CA HIS A 211 -3.99 -3.01 15.60
C HIS A 211 -5.11 -1.98 15.48
N LYS A 212 -5.93 -1.90 16.50
CA LYS A 212 -6.85 -0.79 16.75
C LYS A 212 -6.43 -0.12 18.04
N ILE A 213 -6.23 1.21 17.99
CA ILE A 213 -5.85 2.05 19.12
C ILE A 213 -6.77 3.28 19.18
N ASP A 214 -6.90 3.89 20.36
CA ASP A 214 -7.53 5.21 20.51
C ASP A 214 -6.57 6.36 20.11
N LEU A 215 -7.04 7.61 20.13
CA LEU A 215 -6.21 8.78 19.77
C LEU A 215 -5.13 9.10 20.81
N GLU A 216 -5.21 8.56 22.01
CA GLU A 216 -4.18 8.63 23.06
C GLU A 216 -3.13 7.52 22.88
N GLY A 217 -3.31 6.64 21.87
CA GLY A 217 -2.45 5.51 21.55
C GLY A 217 -2.62 4.32 22.50
N ASN A 218 -3.75 4.21 23.21
CA ASN A 218 -4.03 3.02 24.01
C ASN A 218 -4.57 1.91 23.12
N LEU A 219 -4.01 0.70 23.33
CA LEU A 219 -4.41 -0.47 22.56
C LEU A 219 -5.86 -0.88 22.94
N GLU A 220 -6.75 -0.89 21.95
CA GLU A 220 -8.10 -1.45 22.10
C GLU A 220 -8.08 -2.95 21.82
N TRP A 221 -7.54 -3.33 20.65
CA TRP A 221 -7.32 -4.73 20.31
C TRP A 221 -6.21 -4.87 19.24
N ARG A 222 -5.67 -6.07 19.13
CA ARG A 222 -4.75 -6.47 18.06
C ARG A 222 -4.97 -7.93 17.69
N ARG A 223 -4.69 -8.28 16.44
CA ARG A 223 -4.80 -9.63 15.88
C ARG A 223 -3.69 -9.88 14.89
N TYR A 224 -3.26 -11.12 14.76
CA TYR A 224 -2.53 -11.59 13.61
C TYR A 224 -3.31 -12.67 12.86
N PHE A 225 -3.09 -12.78 11.56
CA PHE A 225 -3.71 -13.72 10.64
C PHE A 225 -2.64 -14.27 9.70
N GLY A 226 -2.74 -15.55 9.36
CA GLY A 226 -1.82 -16.22 8.46
C GLY A 226 -1.79 -17.73 8.68
N GLY A 227 -0.68 -18.35 8.31
CA GLY A 227 -0.49 -19.78 8.45
C GLY A 227 0.95 -20.17 8.82
N THR A 228 1.39 -21.33 8.36
CA THR A 228 2.70 -21.88 8.80
C THR A 228 3.91 -21.29 8.08
N SER A 229 3.72 -20.43 7.07
CA SER A 229 4.79 -19.75 6.32
C SER A 229 4.79 -18.24 6.56
N ASN A 230 5.25 -17.44 5.58
CA ASN A 230 5.32 -15.99 5.73
C ASN A 230 4.10 -15.30 5.11
N ASP A 231 3.49 -14.44 5.88
CA ASP A 231 2.31 -13.66 5.49
C ASP A 231 2.53 -12.19 5.87
N ARG A 232 2.47 -11.26 4.91
CA ARG A 232 2.80 -9.85 5.16
C ARG A 232 1.76 -8.93 4.55
N SER A 233 1.12 -8.09 5.39
CA SER A 233 0.19 -7.07 4.92
C SER A 233 0.93 -5.76 4.61
N TYR A 234 0.45 -5.05 3.58
CA TYR A 234 1.06 -3.82 3.11
C TYR A 234 0.10 -2.64 3.14
N ASP A 235 -1.18 -2.86 2.89
CA ASP A 235 -2.18 -1.80 2.86
C ASP A 235 -3.49 -2.23 3.52
N ALA A 236 -4.26 -1.25 3.99
CA ALA A 236 -5.57 -1.46 4.59
C ALA A 236 -6.47 -0.23 4.45
N ILE A 237 -7.77 -0.47 4.36
CA ILE A 237 -8.80 0.56 4.40
C ILE A 237 -9.87 0.23 5.42
N GLN A 238 -10.58 1.25 5.93
CA GLN A 238 -11.88 1.04 6.54
C GLN A 238 -12.94 1.13 5.45
N SER A 239 -13.68 0.05 5.22
CA SER A 239 -14.78 0.02 4.25
C SER A 239 -16.00 0.78 4.74
N LYS A 240 -16.89 1.18 3.80
CA LYS A 240 -18.10 1.96 4.08
C LYS A 240 -19.04 1.33 5.09
N ASP A 241 -18.97 0.01 5.28
CA ASP A 241 -19.72 -0.73 6.30
C ASP A 241 -19.05 -0.76 7.69
N GLY A 242 -17.90 -0.08 7.84
CA GLY A 242 -17.15 0.04 9.09
C GLY A 242 -16.19 -1.11 9.38
N ALA A 243 -16.14 -2.14 8.52
CA ALA A 243 -15.16 -3.22 8.60
C ALA A 243 -13.79 -2.75 8.04
N TYR A 244 -12.74 -3.55 8.27
CA TYR A 244 -11.41 -3.30 7.69
C TYR A 244 -11.12 -4.33 6.62
N VAL A 245 -10.55 -3.87 5.51
CA VAL A 245 -10.02 -4.74 4.45
C VAL A 245 -8.52 -4.54 4.39
N VAL A 246 -7.77 -5.64 4.43
CA VAL A 246 -6.30 -5.65 4.49
C VAL A 246 -5.78 -6.48 3.33
N VAL A 247 -4.73 -6.02 2.68
CA VAL A 247 -4.10 -6.70 1.54
C VAL A 247 -2.60 -6.88 1.75
N GLY A 248 -2.08 -7.94 1.15
CA GLY A 248 -0.65 -8.23 1.15
C GLY A 248 -0.30 -9.46 0.33
N ALA A 249 0.64 -10.25 0.83
CA ALA A 249 1.06 -11.51 0.23
C ALA A 249 1.14 -12.61 1.28
N SER A 250 0.76 -13.83 0.91
CA SER A 250 0.81 -15.03 1.74
C SER A 250 1.55 -16.16 1.04
N GLU A 251 2.52 -16.76 1.74
CA GLU A 251 3.21 -18.00 1.35
C GLU A 251 2.53 -19.24 1.97
N SER A 252 1.60 -19.03 2.89
CA SER A 252 0.97 -20.09 3.64
C SER A 252 -0.10 -20.83 2.83
N GLN A 253 -0.28 -22.11 3.17
CA GLN A 253 -1.27 -22.98 2.52
C GLN A 253 -2.27 -23.58 3.51
N ASP A 254 -2.33 -23.06 4.71
CA ASP A 254 -3.10 -23.61 5.83
C ASP A 254 -3.60 -22.52 6.79
N VAL A 255 -4.19 -22.95 7.89
CA VAL A 255 -4.73 -22.15 9.00
C VAL A 255 -5.82 -21.18 8.53
N ASP A 256 -5.48 -19.91 8.29
CA ASP A 256 -6.44 -18.88 7.85
C ASP A 256 -6.54 -18.79 6.31
N ILE A 257 -5.55 -19.33 5.58
CA ILE A 257 -5.48 -19.27 4.11
C ILE A 257 -6.28 -20.43 3.50
N ARG A 258 -7.12 -20.11 2.54
CA ARG A 258 -7.88 -21.07 1.74
C ARG A 258 -7.62 -20.88 0.27
N ASN A 259 -7.59 -22.00 -0.48
CA ASN A 259 -7.36 -22.02 -1.92
C ASN A 259 -6.10 -21.26 -2.36
N PRO A 260 -4.92 -21.51 -1.75
CA PRO A 260 -3.67 -20.97 -2.24
C PRO A 260 -3.33 -21.58 -3.61
N HIS A 261 -2.58 -20.84 -4.45
CA HIS A 261 -2.27 -21.25 -5.83
C HIS A 261 -0.81 -21.64 -6.02
N GLY A 262 0.13 -21.06 -5.27
CA GLY A 262 1.53 -21.28 -5.53
C GLY A 262 2.50 -20.88 -4.44
N SER A 263 3.52 -20.12 -4.82
CA SER A 263 4.58 -19.64 -3.93
C SER A 263 4.03 -18.59 -2.97
N TYR A 264 3.86 -17.36 -3.45
CA TYR A 264 3.16 -16.30 -2.74
C TYR A 264 1.93 -15.91 -3.54
N ASP A 265 0.79 -15.81 -2.89
CA ASP A 265 -0.43 -15.25 -3.46
C ASP A 265 -0.73 -13.87 -2.89
N VAL A 266 -1.35 -13.01 -3.69
CA VAL A 266 -2.06 -11.84 -3.14
C VAL A 266 -3.09 -12.36 -2.15
N TRP A 267 -2.99 -11.93 -0.89
CA TRP A 267 -3.94 -12.31 0.14
C TRP A 267 -4.72 -11.10 0.63
N VAL A 268 -6.05 -11.22 0.64
CA VAL A 268 -6.98 -10.18 1.06
C VAL A 268 -7.85 -10.72 2.17
N ILE A 269 -7.92 -10.01 3.28
CA ILE A 269 -8.83 -10.35 4.39
C ILE A 269 -9.78 -9.19 4.67
N LYS A 270 -10.99 -9.51 5.07
CA LYS A 270 -11.94 -8.56 5.68
C LYS A 270 -12.20 -8.97 7.11
N ILE A 271 -12.08 -8.00 8.02
CA ILE A 271 -12.31 -8.19 9.45
C ILE A 271 -13.35 -7.19 9.95
N ASP A 272 -14.13 -7.57 10.94
CA ASP A 272 -15.10 -6.66 11.57
C ASP A 272 -14.38 -5.62 12.46
N SER A 273 -15.14 -4.65 12.99
CA SER A 273 -14.61 -3.61 13.90
C SER A 273 -14.02 -4.16 15.22
N SER A 274 -14.27 -5.42 15.56
CA SER A 274 -13.71 -6.11 16.73
C SER A 274 -12.50 -6.98 16.40
N GLY A 275 -12.07 -7.01 15.11
CA GLY A 275 -10.95 -7.81 14.64
C GLY A 275 -11.27 -9.28 14.38
N ASN A 276 -12.53 -9.67 14.13
CA ASN A 276 -12.89 -11.02 13.75
C ASN A 276 -12.88 -11.16 12.22
N LEU A 277 -12.28 -12.24 11.71
CA LEU A 277 -12.23 -12.54 10.29
C LEU A 277 -13.64 -12.78 9.73
N LEU A 278 -14.04 -12.01 8.74
CA LEU A 278 -15.32 -12.15 8.03
C LEU A 278 -15.16 -13.00 6.77
N TRP A 279 -14.15 -12.73 5.97
CA TRP A 279 -13.76 -13.51 4.80
C TRP A 279 -12.28 -13.29 4.45
N GLU A 280 -11.73 -14.20 3.69
CA GLU A 280 -10.41 -14.13 3.10
C GLU A 280 -10.44 -14.55 1.63
N ARG A 281 -9.41 -14.16 0.85
CA ARG A 281 -9.25 -14.51 -0.55
C ARG A 281 -7.78 -14.52 -0.93
N SER A 282 -7.33 -15.67 -1.49
CA SER A 282 -6.07 -15.78 -2.22
C SER A 282 -6.32 -15.52 -3.71
N ILE A 283 -5.42 -14.80 -4.38
CA ILE A 283 -5.48 -14.46 -5.80
C ILE A 283 -4.08 -14.59 -6.37
N GLY A 284 -3.90 -15.40 -7.38
CA GLY A 284 -2.58 -15.60 -7.98
C GLY A 284 -2.49 -16.84 -8.88
N GLY A 285 -1.26 -17.30 -9.05
CA GLY A 285 -0.94 -18.52 -9.78
C GLY A 285 0.22 -19.27 -9.14
N SER A 286 0.98 -20.02 -9.93
CA SER A 286 2.02 -20.91 -9.39
C SER A 286 3.27 -20.18 -8.90
N GLU A 287 3.49 -18.93 -9.32
CA GLU A 287 4.69 -18.15 -9.00
C GLU A 287 4.42 -17.13 -7.89
N TYR A 288 5.20 -16.05 -7.83
CA TYR A 288 5.10 -15.00 -6.82
C TYR A 288 4.08 -13.93 -7.23
N ASP A 289 3.07 -13.74 -6.40
CA ASP A 289 2.04 -12.72 -6.55
C ASP A 289 1.92 -11.88 -5.27
N ARG A 290 1.85 -10.56 -5.41
CA ARG A 290 1.83 -9.66 -4.26
C ARG A 290 0.83 -8.51 -4.46
N GLY A 291 -0.02 -8.28 -3.44
CA GLY A 291 -0.85 -7.08 -3.33
C GLY A 291 -0.11 -5.96 -2.60
N ASN A 292 -0.12 -4.76 -3.16
CA ASN A 292 0.56 -3.59 -2.60
C ASN A 292 -0.41 -2.54 -2.08
N ALA A 293 -1.57 -2.38 -2.74
CA ALA A 293 -2.56 -1.37 -2.40
C ALA A 293 -3.98 -1.86 -2.67
N LEU A 294 -4.94 -1.25 -1.99
CA LEU A 294 -6.34 -1.53 -2.23
C LEU A 294 -7.21 -0.27 -2.03
N ILE A 295 -8.31 -0.19 -2.80
CA ILE A 295 -9.34 0.83 -2.60
C ILE A 295 -10.73 0.19 -2.60
N GLU A 296 -11.69 0.82 -1.92
CA GLU A 296 -13.11 0.59 -2.12
C GLU A 296 -13.63 1.60 -3.14
N THR A 297 -14.13 1.10 -4.26
CA THR A 297 -14.66 1.94 -5.36
C THR A 297 -15.93 2.68 -4.96
N ASN A 298 -16.33 3.64 -5.78
CA ASN A 298 -17.60 4.33 -5.62
C ASN A 298 -18.81 3.38 -5.65
N THR A 299 -18.68 2.23 -6.33
CA THR A 299 -19.70 1.17 -6.42
C THR A 299 -19.67 0.17 -5.26
N GLY A 300 -18.68 0.29 -4.35
CA GLY A 300 -18.52 -0.58 -3.18
C GLY A 300 -17.79 -1.88 -3.45
N GLU A 301 -17.18 -2.05 -4.63
CA GLU A 301 -16.27 -3.16 -4.93
C GLU A 301 -14.88 -2.84 -4.42
N TYR A 302 -14.04 -3.85 -4.24
CA TYR A 302 -12.63 -3.66 -3.90
C TYR A 302 -11.77 -3.85 -5.14
N LEU A 303 -10.87 -2.90 -5.39
CA LEU A 303 -9.78 -3.03 -6.35
C LEU A 303 -8.49 -3.29 -5.59
N VAL A 304 -7.80 -4.35 -5.95
CA VAL A 304 -6.51 -4.76 -5.39
C VAL A 304 -5.45 -4.57 -6.46
N LEU A 305 -4.43 -3.80 -6.13
CA LEU A 305 -3.30 -3.51 -7.00
C LEU A 305 -2.05 -4.21 -6.48
N GLY A 306 -1.25 -4.72 -7.41
CA GLY A 306 0.00 -5.37 -7.08
C GLY A 306 0.82 -5.72 -8.30
N HIS A 307 1.53 -6.83 -8.23
CA HIS A 307 2.27 -7.40 -9.35
C HIS A 307 2.28 -8.92 -9.28
N THR A 308 2.50 -9.56 -10.42
CA THR A 308 2.47 -11.01 -10.61
C THR A 308 3.62 -11.48 -11.48
N TYR A 309 4.24 -12.61 -11.09
CA TYR A 309 5.14 -13.40 -11.93
C TYR A 309 4.43 -14.59 -12.55
N SER A 310 3.19 -14.86 -12.17
CA SER A 310 2.39 -15.98 -12.61
C SER A 310 1.83 -15.80 -14.02
N SER A 311 1.58 -16.92 -14.71
CA SER A 311 0.88 -16.97 -15.99
C SER A 311 -0.18 -18.08 -16.03
N ASP A 312 -0.66 -18.52 -14.86
CA ASP A 312 -1.65 -19.55 -14.63
C ASP A 312 -2.56 -19.21 -13.44
N GLY A 313 -3.40 -20.13 -13.01
CA GLY A 313 -4.34 -19.88 -11.91
C GLY A 313 -5.35 -18.80 -12.25
N ASP A 314 -5.44 -17.77 -11.43
CA ASP A 314 -6.26 -16.58 -11.67
C ASP A 314 -5.63 -15.64 -12.71
N VAL A 315 -4.32 -15.75 -12.97
CA VAL A 315 -3.55 -14.92 -13.90
C VAL A 315 -3.51 -15.56 -15.28
N LEU A 316 -4.35 -15.09 -16.19
CA LEU A 316 -4.49 -15.68 -17.51
C LEU A 316 -3.35 -15.37 -18.48
N SER A 317 -2.59 -14.29 -18.22
CA SER A 317 -1.46 -13.87 -19.06
C SER A 317 -0.51 -12.99 -18.28
N ASN A 318 0.78 -13.14 -18.56
CA ASN A 318 1.89 -12.27 -18.12
C ASN A 318 2.75 -12.04 -19.35
N ALA A 319 3.06 -10.78 -19.65
CA ALA A 319 3.80 -10.39 -20.85
C ALA A 319 5.31 -10.42 -20.66
N GLY A 320 5.77 -10.34 -19.41
CA GLY A 320 7.18 -10.21 -19.05
C GLY A 320 7.66 -11.14 -17.96
N SER A 321 8.63 -10.68 -17.20
CA SER A 321 9.05 -11.32 -15.97
C SER A 321 8.07 -11.04 -14.84
N SER A 322 7.52 -9.83 -14.77
CA SER A 322 6.47 -9.43 -13.84
C SER A 322 5.56 -8.39 -14.49
N ASP A 323 4.26 -8.54 -14.33
CA ASP A 323 3.26 -7.56 -14.75
C ASP A 323 2.52 -6.97 -13.55
N ILE A 324 2.01 -5.75 -13.69
CA ILE A 324 1.06 -5.17 -12.76
C ILE A 324 -0.19 -6.04 -12.73
N LEU A 325 -0.66 -6.35 -11.52
CA LEU A 325 -1.88 -7.08 -11.25
C LEU A 325 -2.94 -6.10 -10.74
N LEU A 326 -4.11 -6.05 -11.39
CA LEU A 326 -5.28 -5.31 -10.94
C LEU A 326 -6.46 -6.28 -10.82
N ALA A 327 -6.77 -6.71 -9.60
CA ALA A 327 -7.86 -7.63 -9.30
C ALA A 327 -9.09 -6.89 -8.77
N ARG A 328 -10.28 -7.44 -9.03
CA ARG A 328 -11.55 -6.92 -8.58
C ARG A 328 -12.27 -7.95 -7.71
N LEU A 329 -12.74 -7.49 -6.54
CA LEU A 329 -13.56 -8.27 -5.62
C LEU A 329 -14.89 -7.58 -5.37
N SER A 330 -15.96 -8.38 -5.19
CA SER A 330 -17.23 -7.85 -4.69
C SER A 330 -17.10 -7.44 -3.21
N PRO A 331 -18.07 -6.69 -2.63
CA PRO A 331 -18.09 -6.37 -1.20
C PRO A 331 -18.04 -7.59 -0.27
N PHE A 332 -18.42 -8.77 -0.80
CA PHE A 332 -18.43 -10.05 -0.09
C PHE A 332 -17.17 -10.90 -0.32
N GLY A 333 -16.11 -10.34 -0.93
CA GLY A 333 -14.86 -11.02 -1.20
C GLY A 333 -14.91 -11.99 -2.40
N ASN A 334 -15.98 -11.99 -3.22
CA ASN A 334 -16.03 -12.84 -4.40
C ASN A 334 -15.15 -12.26 -5.51
N PHE A 335 -14.23 -13.06 -6.03
CA PHE A 335 -13.38 -12.71 -7.16
C PHE A 335 -14.23 -12.48 -8.42
N GLN A 336 -14.02 -11.34 -9.07
CA GLN A 336 -14.77 -10.90 -10.24
C GLN A 336 -13.93 -10.85 -11.51
N GLY A 337 -12.61 -10.95 -11.39
CA GLY A 337 -11.65 -10.96 -12.46
C GLY A 337 -10.38 -10.19 -12.14
N LEU A 338 -9.42 -10.33 -13.03
CA LEU A 338 -8.08 -9.75 -12.94
C LEU A 338 -7.67 -9.22 -14.31
N LYS A 339 -6.93 -8.12 -14.31
CA LYS A 339 -6.21 -7.57 -15.47
C LYS A 339 -4.74 -7.47 -15.15
N THR A 340 -3.90 -7.83 -16.11
CA THR A 340 -2.46 -7.56 -16.09
C THR A 340 -2.15 -6.37 -16.99
N LEU A 341 -1.18 -5.56 -16.58
CA LEU A 341 -0.66 -4.42 -17.34
C LEU A 341 0.87 -4.47 -17.26
N GLY A 342 1.52 -4.49 -18.40
CA GLY A 342 2.97 -4.56 -18.48
C GLY A 342 3.45 -4.84 -19.90
N ASP A 343 4.76 -4.99 -20.03
CA ASP A 343 5.41 -5.42 -21.27
C ASP A 343 6.40 -6.57 -21.01
N SER A 344 7.41 -6.75 -21.87
CA SER A 344 8.33 -7.88 -21.79
C SER A 344 9.33 -7.82 -20.62
N GLY A 345 9.33 -6.77 -19.81
CA GLY A 345 10.26 -6.57 -18.70
C GLY A 345 9.65 -6.85 -17.34
N PHE A 346 10.05 -6.02 -16.36
CA PHE A 346 9.51 -6.00 -15.01
C PHE A 346 8.60 -4.78 -14.84
N ASP A 347 7.34 -5.03 -14.56
CA ASP A 347 6.36 -4.01 -14.26
C ASP A 347 5.73 -4.29 -12.89
N SER A 348 5.66 -3.27 -12.03
CA SER A 348 4.97 -3.35 -10.74
C SER A 348 4.27 -2.04 -10.41
N ALA A 349 3.18 -2.09 -9.65
CA ALA A 349 2.49 -0.90 -9.18
C ALA A 349 2.41 -0.86 -7.65
N LYS A 350 2.42 0.35 -7.09
CA LYS A 350 2.47 0.62 -5.65
C LYS A 350 1.22 1.26 -5.12
N ALA A 351 0.60 2.16 -5.88
CA ALA A 351 -0.56 2.91 -5.43
C ALA A 351 -1.55 3.17 -6.56
N LEU A 352 -2.82 3.35 -6.21
CA LEU A 352 -3.90 3.65 -7.15
C LEU A 352 -4.92 4.61 -6.54
N VAL A 353 -5.56 5.40 -7.41
CA VAL A 353 -6.75 6.18 -7.05
C VAL A 353 -7.84 6.00 -8.11
N GLU A 354 -9.10 6.06 -7.68
CA GLU A 354 -10.27 6.16 -8.56
C GLU A 354 -10.66 7.65 -8.70
N ARG A 355 -10.78 8.11 -9.94
CA ARG A 355 -11.26 9.46 -10.25
C ARG A 355 -12.80 9.51 -10.14
N PRO A 356 -13.41 10.71 -10.02
CA PRO A 356 -14.87 10.85 -9.93
C PRO A 356 -15.64 10.26 -11.12
N ASP A 357 -15.01 10.15 -12.29
CA ASP A 357 -15.60 9.52 -13.50
C ASP A 357 -15.42 7.99 -13.53
N GLY A 358 -14.84 7.41 -12.49
CA GLY A 358 -14.56 5.97 -12.35
C GLY A 358 -13.29 5.51 -13.03
N THR A 359 -12.57 6.37 -13.76
CA THR A 359 -11.25 6.01 -14.32
C THR A 359 -10.23 5.85 -13.20
N LEU A 360 -9.18 5.06 -13.45
CA LEU A 360 -8.15 4.77 -12.46
C LEU A 360 -6.81 5.36 -12.88
N VAL A 361 -6.07 5.86 -11.91
CA VAL A 361 -4.66 6.20 -12.06
C VAL A 361 -3.85 5.29 -11.15
N LEU A 362 -2.90 4.58 -11.74
CA LEU A 362 -1.99 3.69 -11.05
C LEU A 362 -0.55 4.20 -11.24
N VAL A 363 0.26 4.07 -10.21
CA VAL A 363 1.67 4.43 -10.28
C VAL A 363 2.54 3.29 -9.77
N GLY A 364 3.71 3.16 -10.38
CA GLY A 364 4.68 2.14 -10.01
C GLY A 364 5.98 2.31 -10.75
N GLN A 365 6.60 1.22 -11.09
CA GLN A 365 7.90 1.19 -11.76
C GLN A 365 7.92 0.16 -12.89
N ARG A 366 8.73 0.42 -13.89
CA ARG A 366 9.02 -0.51 -14.98
C ARG A 366 10.51 -0.60 -15.24
N SER A 367 10.96 -1.76 -15.68
CA SER A 367 12.31 -2.00 -16.20
C SER A 367 12.23 -2.87 -17.43
N SER A 368 13.05 -2.56 -18.45
CA SER A 368 13.17 -3.42 -19.63
C SER A 368 13.94 -4.72 -19.35
N SER A 369 14.49 -4.87 -18.16
CA SER A 369 15.26 -6.06 -17.76
C SER A 369 14.32 -7.18 -17.33
N ASN A 370 14.58 -8.40 -17.81
CA ASN A 370 13.98 -9.60 -17.25
C ASN A 370 14.66 -9.93 -15.92
N ILE A 371 13.92 -9.99 -14.85
CA ILE A 371 14.39 -10.31 -13.51
C ILE A 371 13.56 -11.42 -12.89
N SER A 372 14.20 -12.28 -12.09
CA SER A 372 13.53 -13.33 -11.34
C SER A 372 12.81 -12.77 -10.10
N SER A 373 11.83 -13.50 -9.58
CA SER A 373 11.15 -13.13 -8.35
C SER A 373 12.15 -12.97 -7.20
N GLY A 374 12.04 -11.88 -6.45
CA GLY A 374 12.93 -11.56 -5.34
C GLY A 374 14.20 -10.79 -5.72
N GLU A 375 14.49 -10.61 -7.01
CA GLU A 375 15.57 -9.75 -7.49
C GLU A 375 15.09 -8.31 -7.67
N GLN A 376 16.02 -7.34 -7.65
CA GLN A 376 15.73 -5.95 -7.94
C GLN A 376 16.27 -5.58 -9.33
N PRO A 377 15.55 -4.76 -10.12
CA PRO A 377 16.07 -4.25 -11.39
C PRO A 377 17.32 -3.40 -11.14
N ILE A 378 18.25 -3.44 -12.10
CA ILE A 378 19.47 -2.61 -12.09
C ILE A 378 19.13 -1.15 -12.42
N ASN A 379 18.09 -0.95 -13.23
CA ASN A 379 17.54 0.34 -13.62
C ASN A 379 16.03 0.20 -13.80
N ASN A 380 15.28 1.16 -13.29
CA ASN A 380 13.83 1.24 -13.49
C ASN A 380 13.38 2.70 -13.59
N ASP A 381 12.29 2.89 -14.32
CA ASP A 381 11.63 4.18 -14.49
C ASP A 381 10.33 4.20 -13.70
N VAL A 382 9.91 5.38 -13.27
CA VAL A 382 8.56 5.60 -12.74
C VAL A 382 7.57 5.48 -13.89
N SER A 383 6.51 4.69 -13.70
CA SER A 383 5.44 4.53 -14.67
C SER A 383 4.09 4.91 -14.06
N LEU A 384 3.31 5.67 -14.82
CA LEU A 384 1.94 6.02 -14.51
C LEU A 384 1.03 5.44 -15.60
N TYR A 385 -0.01 4.74 -15.16
CA TYR A 385 -1.02 4.14 -16.02
C TYR A 385 -2.37 4.79 -15.75
N TYR A 386 -3.02 5.26 -16.81
CA TYR A 386 -4.38 5.78 -16.79
C TYR A 386 -5.29 4.76 -17.48
N THR A 387 -6.29 4.26 -16.76
CA THR A 387 -7.13 3.15 -17.23
C THR A 387 -8.63 3.45 -17.11
N LEU A 388 -9.41 2.72 -17.87
CA LEU A 388 -10.85 2.62 -17.66
C LEU A 388 -11.17 1.92 -16.31
N PRO A 389 -12.40 2.01 -15.79
CA PRO A 389 -12.78 1.31 -14.56
C PRO A 389 -12.54 -0.21 -14.60
N ASN A 390 -12.59 -0.82 -15.79
CA ASN A 390 -12.35 -2.24 -16.00
C ASN A 390 -10.86 -2.61 -16.12
N GLY A 391 -9.93 -1.66 -15.91
CA GLY A 391 -8.50 -1.85 -16.02
C GLY A 391 -7.94 -1.77 -17.45
N SER A 392 -8.77 -1.48 -18.47
CA SER A 392 -8.26 -1.31 -19.83
C SER A 392 -7.45 -0.03 -19.96
N LEU A 393 -6.22 -0.13 -20.48
CA LEU A 393 -5.29 0.99 -20.59
C LEU A 393 -5.82 2.06 -21.53
N ILE A 394 -5.81 3.32 -21.09
CA ILE A 394 -6.09 4.51 -21.89
C ILE A 394 -4.77 5.15 -22.32
N GLN A 395 -3.86 5.35 -21.36
CA GLN A 395 -2.57 6.00 -21.55
C GLN A 395 -1.57 5.49 -20.52
N SER A 396 -0.29 5.43 -20.89
CA SER A 396 0.83 5.33 -19.95
C SER A 396 1.84 6.43 -20.22
N THR A 397 2.55 6.86 -19.19
CA THR A 397 3.63 7.84 -19.27
C THR A 397 4.68 7.54 -18.21
N ASN A 398 5.94 7.85 -18.51
CA ASN A 398 7.06 7.54 -17.63
C ASN A 398 7.79 8.82 -17.20
N LEU A 399 8.46 8.75 -16.05
CA LEU A 399 9.58 9.61 -15.69
C LEU A 399 10.81 8.73 -15.64
N SER A 400 11.89 9.17 -16.28
CA SER A 400 13.08 8.35 -16.47
C SER A 400 14.36 9.10 -16.20
N GLY A 401 15.35 8.35 -15.74
CA GLY A 401 16.69 8.82 -15.48
C GLY A 401 17.77 7.75 -15.71
N SER A 402 18.92 7.93 -15.08
CA SER A 402 20.06 7.02 -15.23
C SER A 402 20.17 5.94 -14.16
N GLY A 403 19.35 6.02 -13.09
CA GLY A 403 19.40 5.15 -11.92
C GLY A 403 18.07 4.47 -11.61
N LEU A 404 17.90 4.08 -10.38
CA LEU A 404 16.64 3.51 -9.88
C LEU A 404 15.67 4.62 -9.49
N ASP A 405 14.55 4.70 -10.20
CA ASP A 405 13.50 5.67 -9.97
C ASP A 405 12.22 4.94 -9.54
N GLN A 406 11.74 5.21 -8.33
CA GLN A 406 10.65 4.47 -7.71
C GLN A 406 9.52 5.40 -7.31
N ALA A 407 8.29 5.09 -7.73
CA ALA A 407 7.10 5.67 -7.16
C ALA A 407 6.61 4.80 -5.99
N ASN A 408 6.31 5.44 -4.88
CA ASN A 408 5.85 4.75 -3.68
C ASN A 408 4.38 5.02 -3.38
N ASP A 409 3.87 6.22 -3.70
CA ASP A 409 2.49 6.58 -3.41
C ASP A 409 1.98 7.69 -4.33
N LEU A 410 0.65 7.85 -4.39
CA LEU A 410 -0.02 8.90 -5.15
C LEU A 410 -1.32 9.35 -4.47
N VAL A 411 -1.68 10.61 -4.68
CA VAL A 411 -2.98 11.15 -4.29
C VAL A 411 -3.61 11.96 -5.40
N LEU A 412 -4.94 12.07 -5.37
CA LEU A 412 -5.75 12.89 -6.28
C LEU A 412 -6.25 14.13 -5.55
N THR A 413 -5.94 15.33 -6.06
CA THR A 413 -6.49 16.58 -5.55
C THR A 413 -7.95 16.77 -5.98
N GLN A 414 -8.65 17.71 -5.34
CA GLN A 414 -10.03 18.03 -5.71
C GLN A 414 -10.16 18.58 -7.15
N GLU A 415 -9.10 19.23 -7.67
CA GLU A 415 -9.04 19.73 -9.04
C GLU A 415 -8.70 18.63 -10.07
N GLY A 416 -8.48 17.40 -9.63
CA GLY A 416 -8.17 16.26 -10.48
C GLY A 416 -6.69 16.13 -10.85
N LYS A 417 -5.80 16.89 -10.20
CA LYS A 417 -4.35 16.73 -10.28
C LYS A 417 -3.91 15.51 -9.50
N VAL A 418 -2.97 14.74 -10.03
CA VAL A 418 -2.30 13.63 -9.34
C VAL A 418 -0.93 14.10 -8.83
N ILE A 419 -0.67 13.86 -7.56
CA ILE A 419 0.63 14.07 -6.91
C ILE A 419 1.22 12.69 -6.68
N VAL A 420 2.41 12.46 -7.21
CA VAL A 420 3.17 11.21 -7.06
C VAL A 420 4.42 11.50 -6.24
N VAL A 421 4.71 10.64 -5.27
CA VAL A 421 5.93 10.73 -4.46
C VAL A 421 6.73 9.44 -4.53
N GLY A 422 8.03 9.58 -4.35
CA GLY A 422 8.94 8.46 -4.35
C GLY A 422 10.37 8.88 -4.15
N SER A 423 11.29 8.07 -4.67
CA SER A 423 12.72 8.35 -4.61
C SER A 423 13.41 8.06 -5.94
N SER A 424 14.50 8.77 -6.20
CA SER A 424 15.31 8.66 -7.41
C SER A 424 16.81 8.61 -7.08
N GLU A 425 17.53 7.68 -7.71
CA GLU A 425 18.99 7.60 -7.71
C GLU A 425 19.57 8.27 -8.99
N SER A 426 18.70 8.87 -9.81
CA SER A 426 19.08 9.46 -11.09
C SER A 426 19.56 10.89 -10.94
N SER A 427 20.67 11.22 -11.61
CA SER A 427 21.20 12.59 -11.76
C SER A 427 21.03 13.13 -13.18
N SER A 428 20.15 12.53 -13.98
CA SER A 428 19.90 12.89 -15.37
C SER A 428 18.45 12.68 -15.77
N GLY A 429 18.07 13.04 -16.97
CA GLY A 429 16.72 12.88 -17.48
C GLY A 429 15.74 13.81 -16.76
N ASP A 430 14.64 13.24 -16.27
CA ASP A 430 13.60 13.97 -15.56
C ASP A 430 14.02 14.35 -14.11
N PHE A 431 15.04 13.66 -13.55
CA PHE A 431 15.53 13.81 -12.17
C PHE A 431 16.90 14.53 -12.08
N LYS A 432 17.20 15.44 -13.01
CA LYS A 432 18.49 16.13 -13.14
C LYS A 432 18.92 17.00 -11.96
N ASP A 433 17.99 17.31 -11.04
CA ASP A 433 18.24 18.20 -9.90
C ASP A 433 18.49 17.40 -8.59
N SER A 434 18.67 16.08 -8.66
CA SER A 434 19.07 15.24 -7.52
C SER A 434 20.51 15.51 -7.10
N ASN A 435 20.78 15.54 -5.80
CA ASN A 435 22.05 15.96 -5.19
C ASN A 435 22.73 14.87 -4.35
N GLY A 436 22.03 13.77 -4.01
CA GLY A 436 22.48 12.73 -3.09
C GLY A 436 22.67 11.37 -3.72
N GLU A 437 22.76 10.37 -2.88
CA GLU A 437 22.74 8.96 -3.29
C GLU A 437 21.35 8.55 -3.78
N LYS A 438 20.32 9.05 -3.09
CA LYS A 438 18.91 8.85 -3.40
C LYS A 438 18.10 10.01 -2.83
N ASP A 439 17.37 10.72 -3.66
CA ASP A 439 16.59 11.88 -3.28
C ASP A 439 15.09 11.67 -3.42
N ILE A 440 14.32 12.35 -2.61
CA ILE A 440 12.87 12.46 -2.70
C ILE A 440 12.51 13.20 -3.97
N TYR A 441 11.52 12.73 -4.71
CA TYR A 441 10.85 13.53 -5.73
C TYR A 441 9.35 13.63 -5.45
N ILE A 442 8.77 14.75 -5.89
CA ILE A 442 7.34 15.02 -5.96
C ILE A 442 7.02 15.39 -7.40
N ALA A 443 6.22 14.56 -8.07
CA ALA A 443 5.84 14.80 -9.46
C ALA A 443 4.34 15.11 -9.57
N PHE A 444 3.99 16.05 -10.42
CA PHE A 444 2.63 16.53 -10.63
C PHE A 444 2.16 16.18 -12.04
N TRP A 445 1.03 15.49 -12.13
CA TRP A 445 0.43 15.04 -13.36
C TRP A 445 -1.00 15.55 -13.51
N HIS A 446 -1.36 16.06 -14.71
CA HIS A 446 -2.66 16.65 -15.06
C HIS A 446 -3.19 16.13 -16.36
#